data_064b413d279b83025d1247772356b2c2
#
_entry.id   064b413d279b83025d1247772356b2c2
#
_cell.length_a   1.000
_cell.length_b   1.000
_cell.length_c   1.000
_cell.angle_alpha   90.00
_cell.angle_beta   90.00
_cell.angle_gamma   90.00
#
_symmetry.space_group_name_H-M   'P 1'
#
loop_
_entity.id
_entity.type
_entity.pdbx_description
1 polymer ?
#
loop_
_entity_poly.entity_id
_entity_poly.type
_entity_poly.pdbx_seq_one_letter_code
_entity_poly.pdbx_strand_id
1 'polypeptide(L)'
;MNSSQTLQIRRLDGSTAHSQTAFATDLHALRTSLSPVGNVVSPRGRELTQRVFGEPLLPSQVVERICHDVRARGLEALLHYSQQLDGIASSAEMSAGSLRLPESQLAEAHAQADPVFLRAIARIRDNIQAFQRSILHRSVSYQPSPGVQLDQRYIPLRRIGVCVPGGAAAYPSTVLMTVVPAQVADVEEIAIVAPPTRFGAYNRDVLATCYELGVREIYPVGGAQAVAAMAYGVDGLPAVDKIVGPGNLFVALAKKFVYGDVDIDSIAGPSEVVVIADDSTDPAFTASDMLAQAEHSPGSSVLVTWDASLADRVETELNRQLASLSRRDL
;
A
#
# COMPACT_ATOMS: atom_id res chain seq x y z
N MET A 1 -6.08 13.00 -32.51
CA MET A 1 -4.65 13.09 -32.92
C MET A 1 -3.88 12.45 -31.79
N ASN A 2 -3.44 11.19 -32.00
CA ASN A 2 -2.69 10.43 -31.00
C ASN A 2 -1.24 10.95 -30.95
N SER A 3 -0.89 11.72 -29.96
CA SER A 3 0.51 11.83 -29.58
C SER A 3 0.92 10.47 -29.00
N SER A 4 1.73 9.72 -29.74
CA SER A 4 2.41 8.55 -29.20
C SER A 4 3.26 9.02 -28.01
N GLN A 5 2.78 8.78 -26.81
CA GLN A 5 3.60 8.95 -25.61
C GLN A 5 4.70 7.88 -25.69
N THR A 6 5.90 8.32 -26.00
CA THR A 6 7.11 7.51 -25.92
C THR A 6 7.56 7.52 -24.45
N LEU A 7 7.94 6.36 -23.93
CA LEU A 7 8.53 6.25 -22.58
C LEU A 7 9.73 7.19 -22.45
N GLN A 8 9.77 7.96 -21.36
CA GLN A 8 10.97 8.73 -21.01
C GLN A 8 11.91 7.85 -20.18
N ILE A 9 12.80 7.16 -20.88
CA ILE A 9 13.81 6.31 -20.26
C ILE A 9 15.06 7.14 -19.97
N ARG A 10 15.46 7.19 -18.69
CA ARG A 10 16.73 7.82 -18.31
C ARG A 10 17.84 6.80 -18.37
N ARG A 11 18.87 7.08 -19.14
CA ARG A 11 20.09 6.25 -19.24
C ARG A 11 21.21 6.87 -18.43
N LEU A 12 21.86 6.06 -17.60
CA LEU A 12 23.04 6.42 -16.83
C LEU A 12 24.20 5.54 -17.29
N ASP A 13 25.26 6.15 -17.81
CA ASP A 13 26.44 5.45 -18.31
C ASP A 13 27.65 5.71 -17.39
N GLY A 14 28.16 4.66 -16.76
CA GLY A 14 29.35 4.66 -15.91
C GLY A 14 30.59 4.03 -16.56
N SER A 15 30.56 3.74 -17.87
CA SER A 15 31.61 2.97 -18.54
C SER A 15 32.94 3.70 -18.71
N THR A 16 32.95 5.05 -18.70
CA THR A 16 34.18 5.84 -18.87
C THR A 16 34.53 6.65 -17.62
N ALA A 17 35.81 6.98 -17.43
CA ALA A 17 36.26 7.77 -16.27
C ALA A 17 35.61 9.17 -16.22
N HIS A 18 35.33 9.77 -17.37
CA HIS A 18 34.66 11.07 -17.47
C HIS A 18 33.17 10.98 -17.13
N SER A 19 32.53 9.87 -17.48
CA SER A 19 31.11 9.62 -17.15
C SER A 19 30.92 9.17 -15.70
N GLN A 20 31.94 8.65 -15.02
CA GLN A 20 31.80 8.13 -13.64
C GLN A 20 31.37 9.20 -12.63
N THR A 21 31.87 10.43 -12.75
CA THR A 21 31.49 11.51 -11.83
C THR A 21 30.04 11.94 -12.08
N ALA A 22 29.64 12.07 -13.34
CA ALA A 22 28.26 12.37 -13.71
C ALA A 22 27.33 11.23 -13.30
N PHE A 23 27.72 9.98 -13.55
CA PHE A 23 27.01 8.78 -13.11
C PHE A 23 26.80 8.74 -11.60
N ALA A 24 27.84 8.99 -10.79
CA ALA A 24 27.74 8.99 -9.35
C ALA A 24 26.76 10.07 -8.84
N THR A 25 26.81 11.25 -9.44
CA THR A 25 25.88 12.35 -9.12
C THR A 25 24.44 11.99 -9.47
N ASP A 26 24.24 11.46 -10.67
CA ASP A 26 22.92 11.04 -11.15
C ASP A 26 22.36 9.85 -10.36
N LEU A 27 23.20 8.88 -10.01
CA LEU A 27 22.81 7.76 -9.16
C LEU A 27 22.44 8.22 -7.76
N HIS A 28 23.17 9.20 -7.21
CA HIS A 28 22.81 9.81 -5.93
C HIS A 28 21.47 10.53 -6.00
N ALA A 29 21.23 11.29 -7.07
CA ALA A 29 19.94 11.96 -7.29
C ALA A 29 18.78 10.95 -7.44
N LEU A 30 19.01 9.84 -8.16
CA LEU A 30 18.03 8.76 -8.29
C LEU A 30 17.73 8.14 -6.91
N ARG A 31 18.74 7.76 -6.14
CA ARG A 31 18.57 7.21 -4.78
C ARG A 31 17.81 8.17 -3.86
N THR A 32 18.10 9.46 -3.96
CA THR A 32 17.39 10.47 -3.17
C THR A 32 15.92 10.58 -3.56
N SER A 33 15.61 10.51 -4.86
CA SER A 33 14.23 10.57 -5.35
C SER A 33 13.39 9.35 -4.97
N LEU A 34 14.03 8.19 -4.81
CA LEU A 34 13.40 6.92 -4.41
C LEU A 34 13.36 6.73 -2.89
N SER A 35 13.98 7.63 -2.13
CA SER A 35 14.10 7.48 -0.68
C SER A 35 12.73 7.56 0.02
N PRO A 36 12.36 6.55 0.84
CA PRO A 36 11.13 6.56 1.62
C PRO A 36 11.18 7.51 2.84
N VAL A 37 12.23 8.34 2.96
CA VAL A 37 12.42 9.24 4.11
C VAL A 37 11.45 10.42 4.12
N GLY A 38 10.74 10.67 3.00
CA GLY A 38 9.74 11.74 2.93
C GLY A 38 10.34 13.16 2.89
N ASN A 39 11.56 13.31 2.37
CA ASN A 39 12.27 14.60 2.29
C ASN A 39 12.17 15.26 0.91
N VAL A 40 11.50 14.60 -0.06
CA VAL A 40 11.33 15.15 -1.41
C VAL A 40 9.89 15.58 -1.61
N VAL A 41 9.71 16.81 -2.05
CA VAL A 41 8.38 17.39 -2.31
C VAL A 41 8.25 17.73 -3.79
N SER A 42 7.26 17.15 -4.46
CA SER A 42 6.89 17.54 -5.80
C SER A 42 6.30 18.96 -5.84
N PRO A 43 6.36 19.68 -6.95
CA PRO A 43 5.70 21.00 -7.10
C PRO A 43 4.21 20.94 -6.71
N ARG A 44 3.49 19.93 -7.19
CA ARG A 44 2.08 19.69 -6.83
C ARG A 44 1.88 19.43 -5.34
N GLY A 45 2.81 18.72 -4.70
CA GLY A 45 2.80 18.49 -3.26
C GLY A 45 2.95 19.79 -2.47
N ARG A 46 3.82 20.71 -2.92
CA ARG A 46 3.97 22.04 -2.29
C ARG A 46 2.70 22.87 -2.36
N GLU A 47 2.06 22.90 -3.53
CA GLU A 47 0.79 23.63 -3.70
C GLU A 47 -0.31 23.06 -2.81
N LEU A 48 -0.40 21.72 -2.73
CA LEU A 48 -1.37 21.04 -1.88
C LEU A 48 -1.14 21.37 -0.40
N THR A 49 0.11 21.27 0.08
CA THR A 49 0.43 21.54 1.49
C THR A 49 0.24 23.03 1.83
N GLN A 50 0.60 23.94 0.93
CA GLN A 50 0.32 25.36 1.09
C GLN A 50 -1.18 25.63 1.24
N ARG A 51 -2.03 24.94 0.47
CA ARG A 51 -3.49 25.09 0.54
C ARG A 51 -4.08 24.54 1.84
N VAL A 52 -3.62 23.34 2.27
CA VAL A 52 -4.21 22.62 3.41
C VAL A 52 -3.65 23.12 4.74
N PHE A 53 -2.35 23.41 4.80
CA PHE A 53 -1.66 23.75 6.05
C PHE A 53 -1.21 25.21 6.14
N GLY A 54 -1.38 26.00 5.08
CA GLY A 54 -0.96 27.42 5.03
C GLY A 54 0.53 27.62 4.75
N GLU A 55 1.31 26.53 4.66
CA GLU A 55 2.75 26.54 4.40
C GLU A 55 3.20 25.31 3.61
N PRO A 56 4.32 25.37 2.87
CA PRO A 56 4.86 24.22 2.18
C PRO A 56 5.54 23.29 3.18
N LEU A 57 5.03 22.06 3.32
CA LEU A 57 5.55 21.05 4.24
C LEU A 57 6.18 19.88 3.50
N LEU A 58 7.19 19.27 4.13
CA LEU A 58 7.72 17.96 3.73
C LEU A 58 6.69 16.86 4.04
N PRO A 59 6.66 15.74 3.29
CA PRO A 59 5.74 14.63 3.56
C PRO A 59 5.80 14.12 5.01
N SER A 60 6.98 14.06 5.62
CA SER A 60 7.15 13.69 7.03
C SER A 60 6.49 14.67 7.99
N GLN A 61 6.62 15.98 7.73
CA GLN A 61 5.98 17.02 8.54
C GLN A 61 4.45 17.03 8.38
N VAL A 62 3.96 16.78 7.17
CA VAL A 62 2.51 16.62 6.91
C VAL A 62 1.96 15.46 7.75
N VAL A 63 2.63 14.31 7.73
CA VAL A 63 2.22 13.13 8.48
C VAL A 63 2.25 13.39 9.98
N GLU A 64 3.32 13.97 10.49
CA GLU A 64 3.46 14.33 11.90
C GLU A 64 2.28 15.23 12.36
N ARG A 65 1.98 16.27 11.61
CA ARG A 65 0.88 17.19 11.91
C ARG A 65 -0.48 16.51 11.88
N ILE A 66 -0.76 15.68 10.85
CA ILE A 66 -2.00 14.93 10.75
C ILE A 66 -2.16 13.98 11.93
N CYS A 67 -1.12 13.22 12.28
CA CYS A 67 -1.17 12.27 13.38
C CYS A 67 -1.38 12.96 14.73
N HIS A 68 -0.70 14.07 14.99
CA HIS A 68 -0.92 14.87 16.20
C HIS A 68 -2.34 15.44 16.27
N ASP A 69 -2.85 15.96 15.17
CA ASP A 69 -4.20 16.54 15.11
C ASP A 69 -5.28 15.45 15.33
N VAL A 70 -5.13 14.28 14.70
CA VAL A 70 -6.08 13.17 14.91
C VAL A 70 -6.01 12.65 16.35
N ARG A 71 -4.82 12.57 16.94
CA ARG A 71 -4.66 12.19 18.36
C ARG A 71 -5.34 13.20 19.30
N ALA A 72 -5.27 14.48 18.99
CA ALA A 72 -5.80 15.55 19.85
C ALA A 72 -7.29 15.82 19.66
N ARG A 73 -7.80 15.74 18.42
CA ARG A 73 -9.17 16.15 18.05
C ARG A 73 -10.05 14.98 17.57
N GLY A 74 -9.49 13.78 17.46
CA GLY A 74 -10.25 12.58 17.12
C GLY A 74 -10.95 12.65 15.76
N LEU A 75 -12.25 12.33 15.77
CA LEU A 75 -13.09 12.29 14.57
C LEU A 75 -13.12 13.63 13.80
N GLU A 76 -13.12 14.76 14.49
CA GLU A 76 -13.12 16.09 13.84
C GLU A 76 -11.92 16.25 12.90
N ALA A 77 -10.71 15.90 13.36
CA ALA A 77 -9.50 15.99 12.55
C ALA A 77 -9.51 14.95 11.40
N LEU A 78 -9.97 13.73 11.67
CA LEU A 78 -10.14 12.71 10.63
C LEU A 78 -11.01 13.21 9.48
N LEU A 79 -12.19 13.75 9.79
CA LEU A 79 -13.14 14.28 8.81
C LEU A 79 -12.56 15.50 8.06
N HIS A 80 -11.91 16.40 8.79
CA HIS A 80 -11.25 17.58 8.20
C HIS A 80 -10.23 17.17 7.13
N TYR A 81 -9.30 16.26 7.45
CA TYR A 81 -8.27 15.84 6.51
C TYR A 81 -8.84 14.97 5.39
N SER A 82 -9.83 14.12 5.65
CA SER A 82 -10.52 13.35 4.61
C SER A 82 -11.22 14.25 3.60
N GLN A 83 -11.82 15.36 4.04
CA GLN A 83 -12.41 16.35 3.14
C GLN A 83 -11.34 17.09 2.32
N GLN A 84 -10.24 17.50 2.94
CA GLN A 84 -9.22 18.31 2.27
C GLN A 84 -8.34 17.50 1.30
N LEU A 85 -8.06 16.24 1.63
CA LEU A 85 -7.11 15.40 0.91
C LEU A 85 -7.77 14.39 -0.02
N ASP A 86 -8.91 13.81 0.38
CA ASP A 86 -9.60 12.77 -0.37
C ASP A 86 -10.83 13.30 -1.14
N GLY A 87 -11.18 14.58 -0.96
CA GLY A 87 -12.30 15.21 -1.66
C GLY A 87 -13.67 14.67 -1.25
N ILE A 88 -13.81 14.13 -0.04
CA ILE A 88 -15.08 13.65 0.48
C ILE A 88 -16.04 14.84 0.64
N ALA A 89 -17.17 14.79 -0.06
CA ALA A 89 -18.17 15.85 0.03
C ALA A 89 -18.83 15.83 1.42
N SER A 90 -18.62 16.90 2.15
CA SER A 90 -19.20 17.33 3.42
C SER A 90 -19.21 16.34 4.61
N SER A 91 -18.75 16.86 5.75
CA SER A 91 -18.84 16.23 7.07
C SER A 91 -20.28 15.85 7.53
N ALA A 92 -21.30 16.30 6.83
CA ALA A 92 -22.70 15.98 7.12
C ALA A 92 -23.07 14.54 6.75
N GLU A 93 -22.37 13.95 5.78
CA GLU A 93 -22.59 12.55 5.36
C GLU A 93 -21.74 11.55 6.17
N MET A 94 -20.69 12.01 6.85
CA MET A 94 -19.81 11.21 7.69
C MET A 94 -19.88 11.71 9.12
N SER A 95 -20.74 11.09 9.91
CA SER A 95 -20.77 11.23 11.37
C SER A 95 -20.21 9.95 12.02
N ALA A 96 -19.97 9.96 13.33
CA ALA A 96 -19.51 8.78 14.07
C ALA A 96 -20.36 7.54 13.79
N GLY A 97 -21.68 7.71 13.63
CA GLY A 97 -22.61 6.63 13.31
C GLY A 97 -22.62 6.16 11.85
N SER A 98 -22.02 6.94 10.93
CA SER A 98 -21.99 6.65 9.48
C SER A 98 -20.56 6.51 8.93
N LEU A 99 -19.53 6.52 9.76
CA LEU A 99 -18.14 6.36 9.31
C LEU A 99 -17.90 4.99 8.65
N ARG A 100 -18.58 3.96 9.14
CA ARG A 100 -18.52 2.60 8.60
C ARG A 100 -19.51 2.41 7.46
N LEU A 101 -19.11 1.72 6.39
CA LEU A 101 -20.04 1.33 5.33
C LEU A 101 -21.12 0.37 5.87
N PRO A 102 -22.40 0.52 5.41
CA PRO A 102 -23.45 -0.40 5.81
C PRO A 102 -23.18 -1.82 5.30
N GLU A 103 -23.43 -2.83 6.11
CA GLU A 103 -23.23 -4.24 5.75
C GLU A 103 -24.08 -4.63 4.51
N SER A 104 -25.23 -4.01 4.31
CA SER A 104 -26.07 -4.21 3.14
C SER A 104 -25.35 -3.91 1.83
N GLN A 105 -24.47 -2.91 1.80
CA GLN A 105 -23.69 -2.57 0.63
C GLN A 105 -22.65 -3.67 0.29
N LEU A 106 -22.06 -4.28 1.31
CA LEU A 106 -21.12 -5.40 1.13
C LEU A 106 -21.88 -6.64 0.63
N ALA A 107 -23.03 -6.93 1.24
CA ALA A 107 -23.88 -8.05 0.86
C ALA A 107 -24.40 -7.91 -0.58
N GLU A 108 -24.79 -6.71 -0.99
CA GLU A 108 -25.21 -6.43 -2.36
C GLU A 108 -24.04 -6.61 -3.35
N ALA A 109 -22.86 -6.09 -3.04
CA ALA A 109 -21.68 -6.27 -3.88
C ALA A 109 -21.33 -7.75 -4.06
N HIS A 110 -21.42 -8.55 -3.00
CA HIS A 110 -21.19 -9.99 -3.06
C HIS A 110 -22.26 -10.72 -3.87
N ALA A 111 -23.53 -10.40 -3.69
CA ALA A 111 -24.64 -11.01 -4.41
C ALA A 111 -24.61 -10.74 -5.93
N GLN A 112 -24.03 -9.61 -6.33
CA GLN A 112 -23.87 -9.20 -7.73
C GLN A 112 -22.51 -9.57 -8.33
N ALA A 113 -21.60 -10.16 -7.54
CA ALA A 113 -20.27 -10.53 -8.02
C ALA A 113 -20.31 -11.71 -9.00
N ASP A 114 -19.38 -11.72 -9.97
CA ASP A 114 -19.23 -12.85 -10.89
C ASP A 114 -18.92 -14.14 -10.09
N PRO A 115 -19.71 -15.22 -10.29
CA PRO A 115 -19.42 -16.51 -9.65
C PRO A 115 -18.02 -17.07 -9.96
N VAL A 116 -17.43 -16.72 -11.12
CA VAL A 116 -16.04 -17.10 -11.44
C VAL A 116 -15.06 -16.37 -10.53
N PHE A 117 -15.28 -15.07 -10.31
CA PHE A 117 -14.49 -14.27 -9.38
C PHE A 117 -14.59 -14.82 -7.95
N LEU A 118 -15.79 -15.10 -7.43
CA LEU A 118 -15.96 -15.65 -6.07
C LEU A 118 -15.27 -17.02 -5.90
N ARG A 119 -15.35 -17.90 -6.91
CA ARG A 119 -14.58 -19.17 -6.88
C ARG A 119 -13.08 -18.95 -6.85
N ALA A 120 -12.58 -17.94 -7.58
CA ALA A 120 -11.16 -17.58 -7.53
C ALA A 120 -10.75 -17.08 -6.15
N ILE A 121 -11.54 -16.18 -5.54
CA ILE A 121 -11.34 -15.68 -4.17
C ILE A 121 -11.31 -16.84 -3.16
N ALA A 122 -12.26 -17.76 -3.22
CA ALA A 122 -12.30 -18.92 -2.33
C ALA A 122 -11.05 -19.79 -2.48
N ARG A 123 -10.62 -20.08 -3.71
CA ARG A 123 -9.40 -20.88 -3.97
C ARG A 123 -8.13 -20.18 -3.44
N ILE A 124 -8.02 -18.87 -3.65
CA ILE A 124 -6.87 -18.10 -3.15
C ILE A 124 -6.88 -18.08 -1.62
N ARG A 125 -8.03 -17.84 -0.99
CA ARG A 125 -8.20 -17.95 0.47
C ARG A 125 -7.70 -19.29 0.99
N ASP A 126 -8.15 -20.40 0.40
CA ASP A 126 -7.79 -21.74 0.86
C ASP A 126 -6.29 -22.01 0.74
N ASN A 127 -5.64 -21.53 -0.33
CA ASN A 127 -4.19 -21.64 -0.50
C ASN A 127 -3.43 -20.82 0.56
N ILE A 128 -3.86 -19.58 0.80
CA ILE A 128 -3.24 -18.72 1.84
C ILE A 128 -3.43 -19.36 3.23
N GLN A 129 -4.64 -19.84 3.53
CA GLN A 129 -4.94 -20.49 4.80
C GLN A 129 -4.05 -21.72 5.04
N ALA A 130 -3.90 -22.58 4.03
CA ALA A 130 -3.06 -23.78 4.13
C ALA A 130 -1.61 -23.43 4.45
N PHE A 131 -1.06 -22.44 3.75
CA PHE A 131 0.31 -21.98 3.99
C PHE A 131 0.46 -21.32 5.37
N GLN A 132 -0.43 -20.40 5.72
CA GLN A 132 -0.35 -19.67 7.00
C GLN A 132 -0.48 -20.59 8.21
N ARG A 133 -1.35 -21.62 8.13
CA ARG A 133 -1.43 -22.65 9.19
C ARG A 133 -0.13 -23.43 9.36
N SER A 134 0.62 -23.66 8.28
CA SER A 134 1.88 -24.40 8.33
C SER A 134 3.03 -23.63 9.01
N ILE A 135 2.98 -22.30 8.96
CA ILE A 135 4.01 -21.41 9.54
C ILE A 135 3.54 -20.73 10.85
N LEU A 136 2.33 -21.00 11.31
CA LEU A 136 1.78 -20.41 12.53
C LEU A 136 2.64 -20.78 13.74
N HIS A 137 3.07 -19.77 14.48
CA HIS A 137 3.82 -19.97 15.72
C HIS A 137 2.95 -20.66 16.78
N ARG A 138 3.57 -21.60 17.49
CA ARG A 138 2.92 -22.34 18.58
C ARG A 138 3.61 -22.05 19.91
N SER A 139 2.83 -21.98 20.97
CA SER A 139 3.35 -21.86 22.32
C SER A 139 4.23 -23.07 22.66
N VAL A 140 5.34 -22.81 23.35
CA VAL A 140 6.31 -23.83 23.74
C VAL A 140 6.50 -23.79 25.24
N SER A 141 6.51 -24.97 25.87
CA SER A 141 6.87 -25.15 27.27
C SER A 141 8.16 -25.97 27.36
N TYR A 142 9.10 -25.52 28.19
CA TYR A 142 10.39 -26.17 28.42
C TYR A 142 10.68 -26.28 29.91
N GLN A 143 11.05 -27.47 30.35
CA GLN A 143 11.36 -27.77 31.76
C GLN A 143 12.85 -28.12 31.89
N PRO A 144 13.74 -27.14 32.20
CA PRO A 144 15.17 -27.35 32.29
C PRO A 144 15.59 -28.17 33.52
N SER A 145 14.82 -28.14 34.60
CA SER A 145 15.06 -28.90 35.84
C SER A 145 13.77 -29.09 36.64
N PRO A 146 13.72 -30.01 37.60
CA PRO A 146 12.58 -30.17 38.47
C PRO A 146 12.18 -28.85 39.16
N GLY A 147 10.92 -28.48 39.10
CA GLY A 147 10.38 -27.26 39.71
C GLY A 147 10.59 -25.97 38.90
N VAL A 148 11.24 -26.01 37.72
CA VAL A 148 11.41 -24.85 36.83
C VAL A 148 10.70 -25.12 35.51
N GLN A 149 9.76 -24.23 35.12
CA GLN A 149 9.07 -24.26 33.85
C GLN A 149 9.23 -22.91 33.14
N LEU A 150 9.59 -22.93 31.87
CA LEU A 150 9.72 -21.77 31.00
C LEU A 150 8.70 -21.91 29.86
N ASP A 151 7.81 -20.95 29.75
CA ASP A 151 6.75 -20.95 28.74
C ASP A 151 6.91 -19.74 27.81
N GLN A 152 7.00 -19.99 26.51
CA GLN A 152 6.82 -18.96 25.50
C GLN A 152 5.41 -19.07 24.93
N ARG A 153 4.58 -18.09 25.23
CA ARG A 153 3.17 -18.07 24.84
C ARG A 153 2.96 -17.16 23.64
N TYR A 154 2.28 -17.67 22.62
CA TYR A 154 1.75 -16.89 21.50
C TYR A 154 0.25 -16.69 21.71
N ILE A 155 -0.18 -15.43 21.77
CA ILE A 155 -1.57 -15.04 22.04
C ILE A 155 -2.04 -14.22 20.84
N PRO A 156 -3.25 -14.50 20.28
CA PRO A 156 -3.82 -13.68 19.20
C PRO A 156 -3.94 -12.22 19.61
N LEU A 157 -3.74 -11.32 18.65
CA LEU A 157 -4.14 -9.93 18.80
C LEU A 157 -5.67 -9.87 18.81
N ARG A 158 -6.23 -8.94 19.56
CA ARG A 158 -7.68 -8.79 19.62
C ARG A 158 -8.22 -8.12 18.37
N ARG A 159 -7.58 -7.02 17.93
CA ARG A 159 -8.07 -6.19 16.85
C ARG A 159 -6.94 -5.72 15.93
N ILE A 160 -7.11 -5.84 14.62
CA ILE A 160 -6.18 -5.27 13.66
C ILE A 160 -6.86 -4.30 12.69
N GLY A 161 -6.07 -3.35 12.19
CA GLY A 161 -6.44 -2.44 11.13
C GLY A 161 -5.72 -2.79 9.83
N VAL A 162 -6.46 -2.86 8.74
CA VAL A 162 -5.93 -3.19 7.41
C VAL A 162 -6.02 -1.99 6.50
N CYS A 163 -4.89 -1.54 5.96
CA CYS A 163 -4.83 -0.54 4.91
C CYS A 163 -4.98 -1.22 3.54
N VAL A 164 -6.02 -0.85 2.77
CA VAL A 164 -6.22 -1.30 1.40
C VAL A 164 -6.02 -0.13 0.45
N PRO A 165 -5.10 -0.20 -0.52
CA PRO A 165 -4.93 0.85 -1.50
C PRO A 165 -6.16 1.00 -2.40
N GLY A 166 -6.34 2.17 -3.01
CA GLY A 166 -7.48 2.43 -3.90
C GLY A 166 -7.25 3.62 -4.83
N GLY A 167 -5.98 3.94 -5.10
CA GLY A 167 -5.64 5.09 -5.96
C GLY A 167 -5.69 4.78 -7.45
N ALA A 168 -5.03 3.73 -7.88
CA ALA A 168 -4.79 3.42 -9.31
C ALA A 168 -5.57 2.17 -9.79
N ALA A 169 -5.75 1.19 -8.92
CA ALA A 169 -6.46 -0.06 -9.21
C ALA A 169 -7.19 -0.57 -7.95
N ALA A 170 -8.08 -1.53 -8.12
CA ALA A 170 -8.69 -2.27 -7.02
C ALA A 170 -7.78 -3.45 -6.60
N TYR A 171 -7.67 -3.67 -5.28
CA TYR A 171 -6.78 -4.69 -4.72
C TYR A 171 -7.52 -5.68 -3.81
N PRO A 172 -8.40 -6.55 -4.34
CA PRO A 172 -8.96 -7.67 -3.57
C PRO A 172 -7.87 -8.59 -3.03
N SER A 173 -6.72 -8.68 -3.73
CA SER A 173 -5.55 -9.43 -3.29
C SER A 173 -4.97 -8.92 -1.97
N THR A 174 -4.94 -7.60 -1.74
CA THR A 174 -4.50 -7.04 -0.47
C THR A 174 -5.41 -7.47 0.68
N VAL A 175 -6.74 -7.48 0.45
CA VAL A 175 -7.70 -7.98 1.45
C VAL A 175 -7.39 -9.44 1.78
N LEU A 176 -7.21 -10.30 0.78
CA LEU A 176 -6.89 -11.72 0.98
C LEU A 176 -5.56 -11.90 1.74
N MET A 177 -4.51 -11.19 1.33
CA MET A 177 -3.15 -11.34 1.88
C MET A 177 -2.99 -10.76 3.29
N THR A 178 -3.95 -9.99 3.78
CA THR A 178 -3.93 -9.41 5.13
C THR A 178 -4.97 -10.04 6.04
N VAL A 179 -6.20 -10.20 5.56
CA VAL A 179 -7.32 -10.74 6.35
C VAL A 179 -7.15 -12.24 6.63
N VAL A 180 -6.80 -13.03 5.62
CA VAL A 180 -6.71 -14.50 5.79
C VAL A 180 -5.60 -14.90 6.78
N PRO A 181 -4.37 -14.32 6.75
CA PRO A 181 -3.38 -14.56 7.79
C PRO A 181 -3.86 -14.16 9.20
N ALA A 182 -4.56 -13.03 9.32
CA ALA A 182 -5.12 -12.58 10.60
C ALA A 182 -6.16 -13.58 11.15
N GLN A 183 -7.04 -14.08 10.29
CA GLN A 183 -8.02 -15.11 10.66
C GLN A 183 -7.35 -16.43 11.08
N VAL A 184 -6.26 -16.82 10.41
CA VAL A 184 -5.48 -18.00 10.80
C VAL A 184 -4.78 -17.81 12.14
N ALA A 185 -4.43 -16.58 12.48
CA ALA A 185 -3.87 -16.20 13.78
C ALA A 185 -4.93 -15.94 14.87
N ASP A 186 -6.19 -16.30 14.61
CA ASP A 186 -7.34 -16.15 15.53
C ASP A 186 -7.59 -14.70 15.98
N VAL A 187 -7.33 -13.71 15.11
CA VAL A 187 -7.68 -12.31 15.37
C VAL A 187 -9.20 -12.15 15.30
N GLU A 188 -9.81 -11.63 16.37
CA GLU A 188 -11.26 -11.55 16.50
C GLU A 188 -11.87 -10.40 15.68
N GLU A 189 -11.22 -9.23 15.67
CA GLU A 189 -11.75 -8.02 15.06
C GLU A 189 -10.82 -7.51 13.95
N ILE A 190 -11.37 -7.30 12.75
CA ILE A 190 -10.63 -6.81 11.58
C ILE A 190 -11.35 -5.59 11.01
N ALA A 191 -10.70 -4.43 11.09
CA ALA A 191 -11.17 -3.18 10.52
C ALA A 191 -10.39 -2.87 9.24
N ILE A 192 -11.07 -2.57 8.14
CA ILE A 192 -10.45 -2.18 6.88
C ILE A 192 -10.64 -0.69 6.65
N VAL A 193 -9.56 0.02 6.34
CA VAL A 193 -9.60 1.38 5.82
C VAL A 193 -9.15 1.37 4.36
N ALA A 194 -9.90 2.07 3.51
CA ALA A 194 -9.57 2.23 2.10
C ALA A 194 -10.02 3.62 1.63
N PRO A 195 -9.30 4.28 0.71
CA PRO A 195 -9.71 5.57 0.17
C PRO A 195 -11.13 5.51 -0.40
N PRO A 196 -11.92 6.58 -0.29
CA PRO A 196 -13.31 6.66 -0.79
C PRO A 196 -13.35 6.83 -2.31
N THR A 197 -12.79 5.88 -3.03
CA THR A 197 -12.67 5.88 -4.49
C THR A 197 -13.35 4.67 -5.10
N ARG A 198 -13.57 4.71 -6.42
CA ARG A 198 -14.07 3.56 -7.19
C ARG A 198 -13.12 2.34 -7.18
N PHE A 199 -11.88 2.52 -6.80
CA PHE A 199 -10.88 1.46 -6.68
C PHE A 199 -10.61 1.06 -5.22
N GLY A 200 -11.02 1.89 -4.26
CA GLY A 200 -10.89 1.65 -2.81
C GLY A 200 -12.18 1.12 -2.19
N ALA A 201 -12.67 1.85 -1.18
CA ALA A 201 -13.81 1.45 -0.36
C ALA A 201 -15.13 1.28 -1.12
N TYR A 202 -15.28 1.90 -2.30
CA TYR A 202 -16.49 1.76 -3.13
C TYR A 202 -16.32 0.78 -4.29
N ASN A 203 -15.23 0.03 -4.32
CA ASN A 203 -15.02 -0.99 -5.34
C ASN A 203 -15.81 -2.26 -5.01
N ARG A 204 -16.62 -2.73 -5.94
CA ARG A 204 -17.49 -3.88 -5.76
C ARG A 204 -16.74 -5.18 -5.48
N ASP A 205 -15.59 -5.40 -6.15
CA ASP A 205 -14.80 -6.62 -5.98
C ASP A 205 -14.11 -6.63 -4.62
N VAL A 206 -13.65 -5.45 -4.13
CA VAL A 206 -13.10 -5.30 -2.77
C VAL A 206 -14.19 -5.58 -1.74
N LEU A 207 -15.37 -4.99 -1.89
CA LEU A 207 -16.51 -5.20 -0.98
C LEU A 207 -16.99 -6.66 -0.97
N ALA A 208 -17.11 -7.27 -2.15
CA ALA A 208 -17.50 -8.68 -2.29
C ALA A 208 -16.47 -9.62 -1.62
N THR A 209 -15.17 -9.32 -1.79
CA THR A 209 -14.09 -10.07 -1.14
C THR A 209 -14.15 -9.94 0.37
N CYS A 210 -14.36 -8.73 0.90
CA CYS A 210 -14.52 -8.52 2.34
C CYS A 210 -15.72 -9.31 2.88
N TYR A 211 -16.85 -9.27 2.18
CA TYR A 211 -18.06 -10.02 2.57
C TYR A 211 -17.82 -11.53 2.56
N GLU A 212 -17.18 -12.08 1.51
CA GLU A 212 -16.81 -13.50 1.39
C GLU A 212 -15.90 -13.96 2.54
N LEU A 213 -14.97 -13.10 2.98
CA LEU A 213 -14.08 -13.38 4.10
C LEU A 213 -14.70 -13.11 5.49
N GLY A 214 -15.96 -12.71 5.56
CA GLY A 214 -16.63 -12.43 6.83
C GLY A 214 -16.25 -11.07 7.45
N VAL A 215 -15.46 -10.22 6.79
CA VAL A 215 -15.15 -8.88 7.27
C VAL A 215 -16.32 -7.94 6.99
N ARG A 216 -16.75 -7.24 8.03
CA ARG A 216 -17.90 -6.34 7.96
C ARG A 216 -17.56 -4.89 8.26
N GLU A 217 -16.39 -4.62 8.84
CA GLU A 217 -15.96 -3.27 9.19
C GLU A 217 -15.08 -2.67 8.10
N ILE A 218 -15.68 -1.82 7.25
CA ILE A 218 -15.00 -1.10 6.19
C ILE A 218 -15.28 0.39 6.36
N TYR A 219 -14.20 1.17 6.36
CA TYR A 219 -14.22 2.61 6.55
C TYR A 219 -13.69 3.30 5.30
N PRO A 220 -14.47 4.15 4.62
CA PRO A 220 -14.06 4.87 3.42
C PRO A 220 -13.16 6.07 3.76
N VAL A 221 -12.02 5.78 4.36
CA VAL A 221 -10.98 6.75 4.73
C VAL A 221 -9.62 6.18 4.34
N GLY A 222 -8.70 7.04 3.92
CA GLY A 222 -7.36 6.64 3.50
C GLY A 222 -6.27 7.54 4.09
N GLY A 223 -5.04 7.41 3.58
CA GLY A 223 -3.95 8.32 3.94
C GLY A 223 -3.44 8.22 5.38
N ALA A 224 -2.68 9.22 5.78
CA ALA A 224 -2.10 9.31 7.12
C ALA A 224 -3.17 9.46 8.22
N GLN A 225 -4.27 10.14 7.91
CA GLN A 225 -5.38 10.35 8.85
C GLN A 225 -6.09 9.03 9.21
N ALA A 226 -6.20 8.10 8.26
CA ALA A 226 -6.78 6.79 8.53
C ALA A 226 -5.86 5.94 9.41
N VAL A 227 -4.55 5.96 9.16
CA VAL A 227 -3.55 5.29 10.00
C VAL A 227 -3.57 5.85 11.42
N ALA A 228 -3.60 7.16 11.58
CA ALA A 228 -3.70 7.80 12.90
C ALA A 228 -5.00 7.45 13.62
N ALA A 229 -6.14 7.42 12.89
CA ALA A 229 -7.43 7.04 13.45
C ALA A 229 -7.45 5.60 13.95
N MET A 230 -6.81 4.66 13.23
CA MET A 230 -6.65 3.28 13.70
C MET A 230 -5.71 3.18 14.90
N ALA A 231 -4.64 3.96 14.94
CA ALA A 231 -3.66 3.93 16.03
C ALA A 231 -4.24 4.46 17.35
N TYR A 232 -4.93 5.58 17.30
CA TYR A 232 -5.38 6.30 18.51
C TYR A 232 -6.86 6.04 18.87
N GLY A 233 -7.63 5.52 17.93
CA GLY A 233 -9.07 5.44 18.04
C GLY A 233 -9.74 6.81 17.83
N VAL A 234 -10.90 6.79 17.19
CA VAL A 234 -11.80 7.94 17.07
C VAL A 234 -13.24 7.45 17.21
N ASP A 235 -14.19 8.35 17.41
CA ASP A 235 -15.61 7.98 17.48
C ASP A 235 -16.01 7.23 16.19
N GLY A 236 -16.55 6.03 16.34
CA GLY A 236 -16.95 5.15 15.23
C GLY A 236 -15.84 4.29 14.63
N LEU A 237 -14.57 4.48 15.01
CA LEU A 237 -13.44 3.60 14.64
C LEU A 237 -12.54 3.38 15.86
N PRO A 238 -12.73 2.28 16.62
CA PRO A 238 -11.90 1.95 17.77
C PRO A 238 -10.44 1.70 17.38
N ALA A 239 -9.52 2.00 18.31
CA ALA A 239 -8.09 1.72 18.15
C ALA A 239 -7.83 0.23 17.91
N VAL A 240 -6.73 -0.05 17.23
CA VAL A 240 -6.28 -1.40 16.89
C VAL A 240 -4.94 -1.74 17.56
N ASP A 241 -4.65 -3.03 17.73
CA ASP A 241 -3.37 -3.49 18.30
C ASP A 241 -2.25 -3.48 17.26
N LYS A 242 -2.60 -3.65 15.97
CA LYS A 242 -1.65 -3.68 14.86
C LYS A 242 -2.26 -3.14 13.57
N ILE A 243 -1.47 -2.37 12.81
CA ILE A 243 -1.84 -1.86 11.48
C ILE A 243 -1.03 -2.61 10.42
N VAL A 244 -1.72 -3.22 9.46
CA VAL A 244 -1.12 -4.01 8.38
C VAL A 244 -1.57 -3.50 7.01
N GLY A 245 -0.87 -3.95 5.98
CA GLY A 245 -1.21 -3.64 4.60
C GLY A 245 -0.39 -2.50 4.00
N PRO A 246 -0.30 -2.46 2.66
CA PRO A 246 0.47 -1.47 1.92
C PRO A 246 -0.28 -0.14 1.80
N GLY A 247 0.45 0.89 1.41
CA GLY A 247 -0.11 2.20 1.12
C GLY A 247 0.88 3.10 0.39
N ASN A 248 0.46 4.33 0.10
CA ASN A 248 1.34 5.33 -0.47
C ASN A 248 2.38 5.82 0.56
N LEU A 249 3.28 6.73 0.14
CA LEU A 249 4.31 7.31 1.00
C LEU A 249 3.76 7.85 2.33
N PHE A 250 2.60 8.53 2.30
CA PHE A 250 2.00 9.10 3.52
C PHE A 250 1.50 8.03 4.49
N VAL A 251 0.96 6.91 3.97
CA VAL A 251 0.58 5.75 4.79
C VAL A 251 1.82 5.11 5.41
N ALA A 252 2.89 4.90 4.63
CA ALA A 252 4.15 4.34 5.12
C ALA A 252 4.79 5.19 6.21
N LEU A 253 4.84 6.52 5.99
CA LEU A 253 5.35 7.49 6.98
C LEU A 253 4.47 7.54 8.22
N ALA A 254 3.14 7.46 8.07
CA ALA A 254 2.22 7.44 9.21
C ALA A 254 2.39 6.16 10.05
N LYS A 255 2.50 4.98 9.41
CA LYS A 255 2.82 3.74 10.11
C LYS A 255 4.14 3.84 10.88
N LYS A 256 5.17 4.42 10.26
CA LYS A 256 6.44 4.69 10.94
C LYS A 256 6.28 5.63 12.13
N PHE A 257 5.45 6.66 12.01
CA PHE A 257 5.23 7.67 13.06
C PHE A 257 4.49 7.09 14.27
N VAL A 258 3.47 6.28 14.03
CA VAL A 258 2.66 5.68 15.10
C VAL A 258 3.27 4.41 15.69
N TYR A 259 4.35 3.90 15.11
CA TYR A 259 5.05 2.72 15.61
C TYR A 259 5.60 2.95 17.01
N GLY A 260 5.18 2.12 17.95
CA GLY A 260 5.44 2.27 19.38
C GLY A 260 4.18 2.64 20.17
N ASP A 261 3.24 3.40 19.58
CA ASP A 261 1.87 3.55 20.11
C ASP A 261 0.98 2.38 19.66
N VAL A 262 1.19 1.88 18.44
CA VAL A 262 0.56 0.70 17.83
C VAL A 262 1.61 -0.12 17.09
N ASP A 263 1.45 -1.44 16.98
CA ASP A 263 2.35 -2.27 16.18
C ASP A 263 2.01 -2.15 14.68
N ILE A 264 3.01 -2.45 13.81
CA ILE A 264 2.86 -2.44 12.35
C ILE A 264 3.45 -3.71 11.73
N ASP A 265 3.06 -4.03 10.49
CA ASP A 265 3.68 -5.13 9.72
C ASP A 265 5.08 -4.73 9.21
N SER A 266 5.16 -3.63 8.49
CA SER A 266 6.40 -3.07 7.94
C SER A 266 6.21 -1.63 7.48
N ILE A 267 7.32 -0.92 7.23
CA ILE A 267 7.32 0.38 6.55
C ILE A 267 7.43 0.10 5.05
N ALA A 268 6.30 -0.33 4.45
CA ALA A 268 6.23 -0.62 3.03
C ALA A 268 5.98 0.68 2.25
N GLY A 269 7.02 1.16 1.58
CA GLY A 269 6.94 2.26 0.62
C GLY A 269 6.54 1.78 -0.78
N PRO A 270 6.63 2.65 -1.81
CA PRO A 270 6.48 2.25 -3.21
C PRO A 270 7.42 1.11 -3.55
N SER A 271 6.92 0.14 -4.33
CA SER A 271 7.75 -0.98 -4.78
C SER A 271 8.68 -0.56 -5.91
N GLU A 272 9.85 -1.15 -5.94
CA GLU A 272 10.89 -0.93 -6.94
C GLU A 272 11.36 -2.29 -7.48
N VAL A 273 11.74 -2.34 -8.75
CA VAL A 273 12.40 -3.50 -9.33
C VAL A 273 13.76 -3.09 -9.91
N VAL A 274 14.77 -3.89 -9.62
CA VAL A 274 16.08 -3.82 -10.28
C VAL A 274 16.29 -5.14 -11.01
N VAL A 275 16.33 -5.07 -12.34
CA VAL A 275 16.65 -6.20 -13.21
C VAL A 275 18.11 -6.12 -13.58
N ILE A 276 18.89 -7.15 -13.26
CA ILE A 276 20.29 -7.27 -13.68
C ILE A 276 20.32 -8.29 -14.83
N ALA A 277 20.73 -7.84 -15.99
CA ALA A 277 20.69 -8.66 -17.22
C ALA A 277 21.91 -8.44 -18.11
N ASP A 278 22.29 -9.49 -18.82
CA ASP A 278 23.34 -9.50 -19.84
C ASP A 278 22.80 -10.00 -21.20
N ASP A 279 23.68 -10.18 -22.15
CA ASP A 279 23.36 -10.59 -23.53
C ASP A 279 22.71 -11.98 -23.65
N SER A 280 22.77 -12.81 -22.60
CA SER A 280 22.09 -14.10 -22.54
C SER A 280 20.59 -13.99 -22.23
N THR A 281 20.13 -12.81 -21.81
CA THR A 281 18.76 -12.57 -21.39
C THR A 281 17.86 -12.19 -22.57
N ASP A 282 16.65 -12.75 -22.62
CA ASP A 282 15.63 -12.34 -23.58
C ASP A 282 15.12 -10.92 -23.25
N PRO A 283 15.29 -9.93 -24.16
CA PRO A 283 14.84 -8.56 -23.95
C PRO A 283 13.34 -8.45 -23.67
N ALA A 284 12.52 -9.35 -24.23
CA ALA A 284 11.07 -9.32 -24.07
C ALA A 284 10.67 -9.67 -22.62
N PHE A 285 11.35 -10.61 -21.98
CA PHE A 285 11.08 -10.93 -20.56
C PHE A 285 11.54 -9.80 -19.65
N THR A 286 12.74 -9.25 -19.87
CA THR A 286 13.22 -8.09 -19.11
C THR A 286 12.24 -6.91 -19.22
N ALA A 287 11.77 -6.61 -20.41
CA ALA A 287 10.78 -5.56 -20.61
C ALA A 287 9.46 -5.84 -19.88
N SER A 288 8.99 -7.10 -19.89
CA SER A 288 7.78 -7.50 -19.18
C SER A 288 7.91 -7.31 -17.67
N ASP A 289 9.02 -7.70 -17.06
CA ASP A 289 9.30 -7.53 -15.64
C ASP A 289 9.33 -6.05 -15.24
N MET A 290 9.97 -5.22 -16.08
CA MET A 290 10.02 -3.77 -15.85
C MET A 290 8.64 -3.12 -15.96
N LEU A 291 7.83 -3.50 -16.96
CA LEU A 291 6.47 -2.97 -17.14
C LEU A 291 5.52 -3.44 -16.04
N ALA A 292 5.66 -4.69 -15.55
CA ALA A 292 4.87 -5.19 -14.44
C ALA A 292 5.06 -4.34 -13.17
N GLN A 293 6.29 -3.84 -12.95
CA GLN A 293 6.54 -2.93 -11.82
C GLN A 293 6.06 -1.50 -12.07
N ALA A 294 6.10 -1.04 -13.32
CA ALA A 294 5.67 0.32 -13.68
C ALA A 294 4.17 0.58 -13.44
N GLU A 295 3.34 -0.47 -13.31
CA GLU A 295 1.92 -0.31 -12.94
C GLU A 295 1.73 0.33 -11.55
N HIS A 296 2.71 0.19 -10.66
CA HIS A 296 2.74 0.84 -9.35
C HIS A 296 3.26 2.27 -9.48
N SER A 297 2.39 3.22 -9.77
CA SER A 297 2.75 4.65 -9.86
C SER A 297 2.49 5.35 -8.50
N PRO A 298 3.50 5.99 -7.87
CA PRO A 298 4.89 6.04 -8.30
C PRO A 298 5.60 4.70 -8.03
N GLY A 299 6.17 4.14 -9.10
CA GLY A 299 7.03 2.95 -9.05
C GLY A 299 8.28 3.21 -9.86
N SER A 300 9.33 2.46 -9.59
CA SER A 300 10.59 2.57 -10.34
C SER A 300 11.03 1.21 -10.83
N SER A 301 11.36 1.16 -12.12
CA SER A 301 11.96 0.00 -12.76
C SER A 301 13.34 0.37 -13.26
N VAL A 302 14.36 -0.35 -12.85
CA VAL A 302 15.75 -0.08 -13.19
C VAL A 302 16.37 -1.30 -13.86
N LEU A 303 16.89 -1.14 -15.08
CA LEU A 303 17.73 -2.14 -15.71
C LEU A 303 19.19 -1.79 -15.42
N VAL A 304 19.93 -2.76 -14.93
CA VAL A 304 21.40 -2.71 -14.78
C VAL A 304 22.00 -3.70 -15.76
N THR A 305 22.79 -3.20 -16.71
CA THR A 305 23.45 -4.04 -17.70
C THR A 305 24.82 -3.46 -18.07
N TRP A 306 25.74 -4.33 -18.47
CA TRP A 306 27.04 -3.96 -19.08
C TRP A 306 27.03 -4.15 -20.60
N ASP A 307 25.90 -4.52 -21.20
CA ASP A 307 25.69 -4.64 -22.63
C ASP A 307 24.76 -3.52 -23.13
N ALA A 308 25.36 -2.54 -23.81
CA ALA A 308 24.60 -1.43 -24.38
C ALA A 308 23.59 -1.89 -25.43
N SER A 309 23.89 -2.97 -26.17
CA SER A 309 22.99 -3.51 -27.20
C SER A 309 21.74 -4.16 -26.57
N LEU A 310 21.89 -4.77 -25.40
CA LEU A 310 20.74 -5.27 -24.65
C LEU A 310 19.85 -4.11 -24.20
N ALA A 311 20.43 -3.02 -23.70
CA ALA A 311 19.65 -1.86 -23.28
C ALA A 311 18.79 -1.31 -24.43
N ASP A 312 19.33 -1.25 -25.66
CA ASP A 312 18.59 -0.81 -26.84
C ASP A 312 17.47 -1.77 -27.24
N ARG A 313 17.72 -3.09 -27.15
CA ARG A 313 16.70 -4.10 -27.42
C ARG A 313 15.58 -4.07 -26.38
N VAL A 314 15.93 -3.92 -25.10
CA VAL A 314 14.93 -3.82 -24.01
C VAL A 314 14.09 -2.55 -24.17
N GLU A 315 14.68 -1.40 -24.50
CA GLU A 315 13.93 -0.17 -24.78
C GLU A 315 12.94 -0.35 -25.94
N THR A 316 13.36 -1.03 -27.00
CA THR A 316 12.50 -1.37 -28.14
C THR A 316 11.31 -2.22 -27.69
N GLU A 317 11.56 -3.25 -26.88
CA GLU A 317 10.53 -4.14 -26.33
C GLU A 317 9.59 -3.44 -25.36
N LEU A 318 10.09 -2.57 -24.48
CA LEU A 318 9.27 -1.74 -23.59
C LEU A 318 8.24 -0.92 -24.38
N ASN A 319 8.68 -0.22 -25.43
CA ASN A 319 7.80 0.57 -26.28
C ASN A 319 6.77 -0.30 -27.02
N ARG A 320 7.20 -1.47 -27.52
CA ARG A 320 6.30 -2.42 -28.20
C ARG A 320 5.22 -2.98 -27.27
N GLN A 321 5.62 -3.42 -26.07
CA GLN A 321 4.70 -4.02 -25.12
C GLN A 321 3.75 -2.97 -24.50
N LEU A 322 4.25 -1.77 -24.18
CA LEU A 322 3.43 -0.66 -23.67
C LEU A 322 2.27 -0.33 -24.60
N ALA A 323 2.48 -0.42 -25.93
CA ALA A 323 1.43 -0.16 -26.92
C ALA A 323 0.23 -1.11 -26.79
N SER A 324 0.41 -2.30 -26.21
CA SER A 324 -0.63 -3.31 -26.01
C SER A 324 -1.30 -3.24 -24.64
N LEU A 325 -0.75 -2.49 -23.68
CA LEU A 325 -1.32 -2.37 -22.34
C LEU A 325 -2.55 -1.47 -22.32
N SER A 326 -3.49 -1.82 -21.44
CA SER A 326 -4.71 -1.01 -21.18
C SER A 326 -4.39 0.32 -20.48
N ARG A 327 -3.36 0.34 -19.64
CA ARG A 327 -2.81 1.53 -19.00
C ARG A 327 -1.53 1.93 -19.73
N ARG A 328 -1.53 3.11 -20.34
CA ARG A 328 -0.41 3.67 -21.10
C ARG A 328 0.14 4.94 -20.47
N ASP A 329 -0.37 5.32 -19.33
CA ASP A 329 -0.02 6.51 -18.54
C ASP A 329 0.99 6.22 -17.42
N LEU A 330 1.75 5.13 -17.62
CA LEU A 330 2.76 4.62 -16.70
C LEU A 330 4.07 5.39 -16.80
#